data_2abe6c70ced55aa97ddfd4a18a9a3c74
#
_entry.id   2abe6c70ced55aa97ddfd4a18a9a3c74
#
_cell.length_a   1.000
_cell.length_b   1.000
_cell.length_c   1.000
_cell.angle_alpha   90.00
_cell.angle_beta   90.00
_cell.angle_gamma   90.00
#
_symmetry.space_group_name_H-M   'P 1'
#
loop_
_entity.id
_entity.type
_entity.pdbx_description
1 polymer ?
#
loop_
_entity_poly.entity_id
_entity_poly.type
_entity_poly.pdbx_seq_one_letter_code
_entity_poly.pdbx_strand_id
1 'polypeptide(L)'
;MYYEPDKADHGLPHDPLKALVVPRPIAWISTIDQRGRVNLAPYSFFNLVAGDPPCVMFASSSRVDGARKDSHLNAERTGEFVINIASGEQIDAMMTTSLDFPPGHSEFREAGLATLPSVLVRPPRVARAPAHLECRYLKTVDLPSNDPKHINSMILGTVVAVHIDDAIIVDGRVSIERLRPVGRLGYRDYAVVHDGFAKEVVARPPLRIGSLG
;
A
#
# COMPACT_ATOMS: atom_id res chain seq x y z
N MET A 1 -11.54 27.26 8.18
CA MET A 1 -10.15 27.44 7.72
C MET A 1 -10.09 27.15 6.23
N TYR A 2 -9.41 27.96 5.45
CA TYR A 2 -9.08 27.75 4.04
C TYR A 2 -7.59 28.01 3.85
N TYR A 3 -6.92 27.26 3.00
CA TYR A 3 -5.53 27.48 2.60
C TYR A 3 -5.26 26.88 1.23
N GLU A 4 -4.24 27.38 0.57
CA GLU A 4 -3.74 26.85 -0.69
C GLU A 4 -2.47 26.04 -0.42
N PRO A 5 -2.41 24.72 -0.77
CA PRO A 5 -1.28 23.86 -0.42
C PRO A 5 0.09 24.39 -0.86
N ASP A 6 0.16 25.02 -2.03
CA ASP A 6 1.41 25.58 -2.56
C ASP A 6 1.92 26.80 -1.77
N LYS A 7 1.02 27.50 -1.07
CA LYS A 7 1.38 28.65 -0.24
C LYS A 7 1.72 28.27 1.19
N ALA A 8 1.32 27.07 1.63
CA ALA A 8 1.48 26.56 2.99
C ALA A 8 1.02 27.54 4.09
N ASP A 9 -0.01 28.38 3.78
CA ASP A 9 -0.49 29.48 4.60
C ASP A 9 -1.59 29.07 5.60
N HIS A 10 -1.63 27.80 6.00
CA HIS A 10 -2.63 27.24 6.92
C HIS A 10 -2.47 27.68 8.39
N GLY A 11 -1.34 28.26 8.77
CA GLY A 11 -1.10 28.75 10.13
C GLY A 11 -0.97 27.68 11.21
N LEU A 12 -0.98 26.40 10.86
CA LEU A 12 -0.79 25.28 11.79
C LEU A 12 0.69 24.89 11.88
N PRO A 13 1.16 24.34 13.01
CA PRO A 13 2.55 23.92 13.16
C PRO A 13 2.94 22.71 12.29
N HIS A 14 1.93 21.96 11.76
CA HIS A 14 2.12 20.78 10.90
C HIS A 14 1.15 20.82 9.73
N ASP A 15 1.60 20.33 8.57
CA ASP A 15 0.77 20.20 7.37
C ASP A 15 -0.45 19.31 7.64
N PRO A 16 -1.69 19.82 7.53
CA PRO A 16 -2.89 19.06 7.85
C PRO A 16 -3.35 18.14 6.71
N LEU A 17 -2.87 18.31 5.48
CA LEU A 17 -3.44 17.65 4.29
C LEU A 17 -3.46 16.11 4.44
N LYS A 18 -2.34 15.53 4.88
CA LYS A 18 -2.25 14.06 5.05
C LYS A 18 -3.10 13.53 6.20
N ALA A 19 -3.56 14.41 7.11
CA ALA A 19 -4.46 14.05 8.20
C ALA A 19 -5.94 14.03 7.79
N LEU A 20 -6.27 14.57 6.62
CA LEU A 20 -7.64 14.59 6.10
C LEU A 20 -7.97 13.36 5.24
N VAL A 21 -6.94 12.73 4.65
CA VAL A 21 -7.10 11.53 3.83
C VAL A 21 -6.66 10.32 4.63
N VAL A 22 -7.55 9.84 5.48
CA VAL A 22 -7.30 8.78 6.47
C VAL A 22 -8.52 7.89 6.69
N PRO A 23 -8.37 6.64 7.15
CA PRO A 23 -7.11 5.90 7.21
C PRO A 23 -6.65 5.50 5.81
N ARG A 24 -5.35 5.62 5.53
CA ARG A 24 -4.80 5.10 4.28
C ARG A 24 -4.35 3.66 4.50
N PRO A 25 -4.75 2.70 3.65
CA PRO A 25 -4.20 1.35 3.72
C PRO A 25 -2.70 1.36 3.45
N ILE A 26 -1.99 0.39 3.99
CA ILE A 26 -0.55 0.25 3.81
C ILE A 26 -0.26 -0.97 2.94
N ALA A 27 0.42 -0.75 1.83
CA ALA A 27 1.07 -1.81 1.08
C ALA A 27 2.47 -2.05 1.66
N TRP A 28 2.68 -3.20 2.31
CA TRP A 28 4.00 -3.63 2.72
C TRP A 28 4.61 -4.44 1.58
N ILE A 29 5.45 -3.78 0.78
CA ILE A 29 5.84 -4.26 -0.54
C ILE A 29 7.16 -4.99 -0.49
N SER A 30 7.16 -6.26 -0.85
CA SER A 30 8.38 -7.02 -1.14
C SER A 30 8.65 -7.05 -2.65
N THR A 31 9.90 -6.84 -2.99
CA THR A 31 10.43 -6.88 -4.35
C THR A 31 11.74 -7.66 -4.39
N ILE A 32 12.18 -8.00 -5.60
CA ILE A 32 13.48 -8.61 -5.84
C ILE A 32 14.20 -7.84 -6.93
N ASP A 33 15.50 -7.62 -6.78
CA ASP A 33 16.30 -7.02 -7.84
C ASP A 33 16.75 -8.08 -8.87
N GLN A 34 17.42 -7.63 -9.93
CA GLN A 34 17.94 -8.50 -10.98
C GLN A 34 19.01 -9.50 -10.50
N ARG A 35 19.61 -9.27 -9.31
CA ARG A 35 20.61 -10.14 -8.68
C ARG A 35 20.00 -11.07 -7.63
N GLY A 36 18.69 -11.06 -7.45
CA GLY A 36 17.99 -11.87 -6.47
C GLY A 36 17.96 -11.30 -5.05
N ARG A 37 18.39 -10.05 -4.84
CA ARG A 37 18.32 -9.42 -3.51
C ARG A 37 16.91 -8.93 -3.24
N VAL A 38 16.41 -9.30 -2.07
CA VAL A 38 15.05 -8.96 -1.63
C VAL A 38 15.05 -7.62 -0.92
N ASN A 39 14.03 -6.80 -1.18
CA ASN A 39 13.74 -5.54 -0.50
C ASN A 39 12.31 -5.58 0.05
N LEU A 40 12.08 -4.93 1.19
CA LEU A 40 10.78 -4.82 1.83
C LEU A 40 10.57 -3.42 2.40
N ALA A 41 9.52 -2.72 1.97
CA ALA A 41 9.20 -1.39 2.47
C ALA A 41 7.70 -1.10 2.49
N PRO A 42 7.18 -0.33 3.50
CA PRO A 42 5.78 0.04 3.58
C PRO A 42 5.49 1.34 2.79
N TYR A 43 4.33 1.35 2.12
CA TYR A 43 3.81 2.49 1.38
C TYR A 43 2.37 2.76 1.77
N SER A 44 2.08 3.99 2.23
CA SER A 44 0.73 4.40 2.64
C SER A 44 -0.05 5.18 1.58
N PHE A 45 0.55 5.49 0.46
CA PHE A 45 -0.20 5.90 -0.73
C PHE A 45 -0.47 4.64 -1.57
N PHE A 46 -1.48 3.89 -1.18
CA PHE A 46 -1.84 2.59 -1.74
C PHE A 46 -3.34 2.43 -1.81
N ASN A 47 -3.82 1.82 -2.88
CA ASN A 47 -5.22 1.38 -2.98
C ASN A 47 -5.42 0.30 -4.06
N LEU A 48 -6.59 -0.40 -3.97
CA LEU A 48 -7.19 -1.15 -5.07
C LEU A 48 -7.87 -0.12 -6.00
N VAL A 49 -7.54 -0.13 -7.29
CA VAL A 49 -8.01 0.89 -8.24
C VAL A 49 -8.89 0.36 -9.36
N ALA A 50 -8.95 -0.96 -9.54
CA ALA A 50 -9.87 -1.64 -10.45
C ALA A 50 -10.18 -3.05 -9.94
N GLY A 51 -11.36 -3.59 -10.27
CA GLY A 51 -11.80 -4.92 -9.85
C GLY A 51 -11.74 -5.98 -10.96
N ASP A 52 -11.74 -5.57 -12.24
CA ASP A 52 -11.73 -6.50 -13.38
C ASP A 52 -10.93 -5.90 -14.56
N PRO A 53 -9.70 -6.37 -14.85
CA PRO A 53 -8.91 -7.19 -13.93
C PRO A 53 -8.55 -6.43 -12.64
N PRO A 54 -8.29 -7.14 -11.52
CA PRO A 54 -7.98 -6.48 -10.26
C PRO A 54 -6.63 -5.77 -10.35
N CYS A 55 -6.64 -4.45 -10.18
CA CYS A 55 -5.45 -3.61 -10.25
C CYS A 55 -5.25 -2.84 -8.95
N VAL A 56 -4.00 -2.73 -8.57
CA VAL A 56 -3.55 -1.99 -7.39
C VAL A 56 -2.59 -0.88 -7.80
N MET A 57 -2.49 0.14 -6.96
CA MET A 57 -1.47 1.17 -7.10
C MET A 57 -0.76 1.41 -5.77
N PHE A 58 0.51 1.76 -5.84
CA PHE A 58 1.21 2.44 -4.75
C PHE A 58 2.01 3.61 -5.30
N ALA A 59 2.15 4.68 -4.51
CA ALA A 59 2.98 5.80 -4.90
C ALA A 59 4.26 5.86 -4.04
N SER A 60 5.35 6.21 -4.71
CA SER A 60 6.68 6.33 -4.15
C SER A 60 7.28 7.67 -4.52
N SER A 61 7.75 8.42 -3.52
CA SER A 61 8.62 9.57 -3.75
C SER A 61 10.07 9.11 -3.84
N SER A 62 10.92 9.91 -4.49
CA SER A 62 12.36 9.65 -4.54
C SER A 62 12.99 9.70 -3.15
N ARG A 63 14.20 9.17 -3.04
CA ARG A 63 15.09 9.33 -1.89
C ARG A 63 15.56 10.79 -1.79
N VAL A 64 16.21 11.15 -0.69
CA VAL A 64 16.75 12.49 -0.45
C VAL A 64 17.77 12.89 -1.53
N ASP A 65 18.51 11.93 -2.07
CA ASP A 65 19.47 12.13 -3.17
C ASP A 65 18.82 12.24 -4.57
N GLY A 66 17.50 12.18 -4.65
CA GLY A 66 16.71 12.22 -5.89
C GLY A 66 16.56 10.87 -6.59
N ALA A 67 17.21 9.80 -6.12
CA ALA A 67 17.08 8.47 -6.70
C ALA A 67 15.70 7.86 -6.40
N ARG A 68 15.16 7.09 -7.35
CA ARG A 68 13.95 6.28 -7.12
C ARG A 68 14.24 5.20 -6.09
N LYS A 69 13.25 4.88 -5.24
CA LYS A 69 13.36 3.84 -4.22
C LYS A 69 13.46 2.44 -4.82
N ASP A 70 14.08 1.51 -4.10
CA ASP A 70 14.32 0.14 -4.56
C ASP A 70 13.04 -0.60 -4.91
N SER A 71 11.97 -0.48 -4.12
CA SER A 71 10.68 -1.10 -4.43
C SER A 71 10.13 -0.67 -5.79
N HIS A 72 10.27 0.62 -6.14
CA HIS A 72 9.88 1.15 -7.44
C HIS A 72 10.76 0.57 -8.56
N LEU A 73 12.08 0.73 -8.45
CA LEU A 73 13.02 0.27 -9.47
C LEU A 73 12.94 -1.24 -9.69
N ASN A 74 12.79 -2.01 -8.63
CA ASN A 74 12.69 -3.46 -8.70
C ASN A 74 11.39 -3.88 -9.38
N ALA A 75 10.24 -3.31 -8.99
CA ALA A 75 8.95 -3.59 -9.61
C ALA A 75 8.98 -3.29 -11.11
N GLU A 76 9.55 -2.16 -11.52
CA GLU A 76 9.66 -1.77 -12.92
C GLU A 76 10.61 -2.69 -13.71
N ARG A 77 11.79 -3.01 -13.15
CA ARG A 77 12.83 -3.78 -13.85
C ARG A 77 12.56 -5.27 -13.91
N THR A 78 11.91 -5.81 -12.90
CA THR A 78 11.62 -7.25 -12.82
C THR A 78 10.22 -7.61 -13.25
N GLY A 79 9.33 -6.62 -13.34
CA GLY A 79 7.92 -6.81 -13.71
C GLY A 79 7.06 -7.40 -12.59
N GLU A 80 7.57 -7.47 -11.35
CA GLU A 80 6.94 -8.25 -10.29
C GLU A 80 7.10 -7.60 -8.92
N PHE A 81 6.06 -7.70 -8.08
CA PHE A 81 6.11 -7.33 -6.66
C PHE A 81 5.02 -8.06 -5.87
N VAL A 82 5.15 -8.07 -4.55
CA VAL A 82 4.13 -8.62 -3.65
C VAL A 82 3.70 -7.54 -2.66
N ILE A 83 2.41 -7.43 -2.43
CA ILE A 83 1.85 -6.63 -1.35
C ILE A 83 1.50 -7.57 -0.21
N ASN A 84 2.08 -7.33 0.95
CA ASN A 84 1.76 -8.01 2.19
C ASN A 84 0.86 -7.09 3.02
N ILE A 85 -0.25 -7.59 3.52
CA ILE A 85 -1.15 -6.83 4.39
C ILE A 85 -0.64 -6.95 5.82
N ALA A 86 -0.12 -5.87 6.37
CA ALA A 86 0.37 -5.86 7.74
C ALA A 86 -0.80 -5.82 8.75
N SER A 87 -0.77 -6.71 9.74
CA SER A 87 -1.66 -6.65 10.90
C SER A 87 -1.09 -5.79 12.02
N GLY A 88 -1.92 -5.44 12.98
CA GLY A 88 -1.49 -4.67 14.16
C GLY A 88 -0.34 -5.32 14.94
N GLU A 89 -0.21 -6.64 14.91
CA GLU A 89 0.87 -7.39 15.57
C GLU A 89 2.24 -7.19 14.91
N GLN A 90 2.24 -6.73 13.65
CA GLN A 90 3.46 -6.57 12.85
C GLN A 90 3.90 -5.12 12.70
N ILE A 91 3.24 -4.18 13.39
CA ILE A 91 3.49 -2.75 13.21
C ILE A 91 4.95 -2.37 13.47
N ASP A 92 5.59 -2.92 14.50
CA ASP A 92 6.97 -2.60 14.84
C ASP A 92 7.96 -3.15 13.80
N ALA A 93 7.73 -4.38 13.33
CA ALA A 93 8.53 -4.97 12.27
C ALA A 93 8.36 -4.20 10.95
N MET A 94 7.13 -3.83 10.60
CA MET A 94 6.83 -3.01 9.44
C MET A 94 7.53 -1.64 9.53
N MET A 95 7.51 -1.00 10.71
CA MET A 95 8.19 0.27 10.95
C MET A 95 9.69 0.15 10.82
N THR A 96 10.30 -0.94 11.28
CA THR A 96 11.72 -1.22 11.09
C THR A 96 12.07 -1.23 9.60
N THR A 97 11.24 -1.85 8.75
CA THR A 97 11.49 -1.90 7.30
C THR A 97 11.25 -0.57 6.57
N SER A 98 10.80 0.48 7.27
CA SER A 98 10.69 1.84 6.71
C SER A 98 11.97 2.66 6.81
N LEU A 99 12.96 2.17 7.53
CA LEU A 99 14.25 2.84 7.71
C LEU A 99 15.12 2.70 6.45
N ASP A 100 15.94 3.72 6.20
CA ASP A 100 16.94 3.66 5.14
C ASP A 100 18.15 2.88 5.64
N PHE A 101 18.32 1.65 5.14
CA PHE A 101 19.49 0.82 5.44
C PHE A 101 20.61 1.01 4.42
N PRO A 102 21.87 0.83 4.82
CA PRO A 102 23.00 0.83 3.90
C PRO A 102 22.88 -0.27 2.84
N PRO A 103 23.52 -0.12 1.67
CA PRO A 103 23.54 -1.15 0.64
C PRO A 103 24.01 -2.51 1.17
N GLY A 104 23.28 -3.57 0.85
CA GLY A 104 23.59 -4.94 1.28
C GLY A 104 22.90 -5.40 2.56
N HIS A 105 22.20 -4.53 3.26
CA HIS A 105 21.29 -4.92 4.34
C HIS A 105 19.96 -5.40 3.76
N SER A 106 19.34 -6.34 4.46
CA SER A 106 18.02 -6.85 4.11
C SER A 106 17.02 -6.43 5.19
N GLU A 107 16.01 -5.71 4.80
CA GLU A 107 14.95 -5.25 5.72
C GLU A 107 14.27 -6.45 6.41
N PHE A 108 14.12 -7.58 5.72
CA PHE A 108 13.59 -8.80 6.33
C PHE A 108 14.43 -9.25 7.52
N ARG A 109 15.75 -9.25 7.38
CA ARG A 109 16.67 -9.66 8.44
C ARG A 109 16.67 -8.66 9.59
N GLU A 110 16.74 -7.37 9.28
CA GLU A 110 16.78 -6.31 10.30
C GLU A 110 15.47 -6.25 11.12
N ALA A 111 14.34 -6.61 10.50
CA ALA A 111 13.04 -6.68 11.17
C ALA A 111 12.74 -8.08 11.78
N GLY A 112 13.67 -9.03 11.69
CA GLY A 112 13.48 -10.39 12.21
C GLY A 112 12.37 -11.17 11.51
N LEU A 113 12.13 -10.90 10.23
CA LEU A 113 11.04 -11.47 9.44
C LEU A 113 11.50 -12.67 8.62
N ALA A 114 10.72 -13.75 8.66
CA ALA A 114 10.86 -14.89 7.75
C ALA A 114 10.08 -14.63 6.45
N THR A 115 10.51 -15.31 5.39
CA THR A 115 9.86 -15.28 4.09
C THR A 115 9.12 -16.57 3.77
N LEU A 116 8.08 -16.47 2.95
CA LEU A 116 7.43 -17.58 2.26
C LEU A 116 7.60 -17.41 0.75
N PRO A 117 7.74 -18.49 -0.01
CA PRO A 117 7.79 -18.40 -1.46
C PRO A 117 6.45 -17.93 -2.03
N SER A 118 6.48 -17.10 -3.05
CA SER A 118 5.33 -16.81 -3.89
C SER A 118 5.08 -17.93 -4.90
N VAL A 119 3.92 -17.92 -5.57
CA VAL A 119 3.52 -18.97 -6.53
C VAL A 119 3.69 -18.53 -7.97
N LEU A 120 3.28 -17.31 -8.30
CA LEU A 120 3.27 -16.78 -9.67
C LEU A 120 4.33 -15.70 -9.93
N VAL A 121 4.97 -15.17 -8.87
CA VAL A 121 6.01 -14.14 -8.96
C VAL A 121 7.22 -14.54 -8.11
N ARG A 122 8.38 -13.93 -8.37
CA ARG A 122 9.62 -14.26 -7.65
C ARG A 122 9.79 -13.58 -6.29
N PRO A 123 9.36 -12.32 -6.06
CA PRO A 123 9.49 -11.69 -4.76
C PRO A 123 8.79 -12.52 -3.68
N PRO A 124 9.42 -12.74 -2.53
CA PRO A 124 8.84 -13.55 -1.46
C PRO A 124 7.75 -12.80 -0.71
N ARG A 125 6.90 -13.55 -0.02
CA ARG A 125 5.90 -13.05 0.91
C ARG A 125 6.47 -12.93 2.32
N VAL A 126 5.95 -12.03 3.15
CA VAL A 126 6.23 -11.96 4.58
C VAL A 126 5.49 -13.11 5.30
N ALA A 127 6.21 -14.00 5.98
CA ALA A 127 5.67 -15.27 6.49
C ALA A 127 4.49 -15.12 7.47
N ARG A 128 4.38 -14.05 8.21
CA ARG A 128 3.33 -13.85 9.23
C ARG A 128 2.28 -12.82 8.84
N ALA A 129 2.34 -12.27 7.64
CA ALA A 129 1.30 -11.38 7.15
C ALA A 129 0.04 -12.21 6.84
N PRO A 130 -1.15 -11.77 7.28
CA PRO A 130 -2.37 -12.56 7.17
C PRO A 130 -2.93 -12.66 5.75
N ALA A 131 -2.50 -11.78 4.85
CA ALA A 131 -2.87 -11.83 3.44
C ALA A 131 -1.79 -11.24 2.55
N HIS A 132 -1.75 -11.72 1.29
CA HIS A 132 -0.76 -11.27 0.30
C HIS A 132 -1.39 -11.18 -1.09
N LEU A 133 -0.94 -10.20 -1.86
CA LEU A 133 -1.31 -10.01 -3.27
C LEU A 133 -0.04 -10.15 -4.11
N GLU A 134 0.06 -11.17 -4.94
CA GLU A 134 1.10 -11.28 -5.94
C GLU A 134 0.73 -10.41 -7.14
N CYS A 135 1.63 -9.56 -7.57
CA CYS A 135 1.34 -8.55 -8.56
C CYS A 135 2.34 -8.58 -9.72
N ARG A 136 1.83 -8.38 -10.93
CA ARG A 136 2.66 -8.04 -12.09
C ARG A 136 2.59 -6.54 -12.33
N TYR A 137 3.77 -5.97 -12.54
CA TYR A 137 3.90 -4.56 -12.88
C TYR A 137 3.16 -4.25 -14.19
N LEU A 138 2.40 -3.17 -14.19
CA LEU A 138 1.66 -2.71 -15.36
C LEU A 138 2.32 -1.48 -15.99
N LYS A 139 2.48 -0.42 -15.22
CA LYS A 139 3.18 0.80 -15.63
C LYS A 139 3.47 1.73 -14.45
N THR A 140 4.38 2.67 -14.69
CA THR A 140 4.63 3.83 -13.83
C THR A 140 3.99 5.08 -14.45
N VAL A 141 3.40 5.92 -13.61
CA VAL A 141 2.92 7.26 -13.96
C VAL A 141 3.68 8.25 -13.09
N ASP A 142 4.50 9.10 -13.71
CA ASP A 142 5.16 10.16 -12.98
C ASP A 142 4.17 11.27 -12.65
N LEU A 143 4.20 11.74 -11.42
CA LEU A 143 3.33 12.77 -10.88
C LEU A 143 4.09 14.09 -10.75
N PRO A 144 3.40 15.24 -10.79
CA PRO A 144 4.03 16.54 -10.60
C PRO A 144 4.83 16.63 -9.29
N SER A 145 5.90 17.39 -9.32
CA SER A 145 6.68 17.78 -8.16
C SER A 145 7.05 19.25 -8.25
N ASN A 146 6.90 19.99 -7.16
CA ASN A 146 7.35 21.37 -7.07
C ASN A 146 8.87 21.49 -6.93
N ASP A 147 9.54 20.44 -6.49
CA ASP A 147 11.00 20.33 -6.46
C ASP A 147 11.48 19.49 -7.64
N PRO A 148 12.25 20.06 -8.61
CA PRO A 148 12.73 19.32 -9.76
C PRO A 148 13.70 18.18 -9.42
N LYS A 149 14.25 18.16 -8.21
CA LYS A 149 15.08 17.07 -7.70
C LYS A 149 14.28 15.92 -7.12
N HIS A 150 12.98 16.11 -6.89
CA HIS A 150 12.08 15.11 -6.33
C HIS A 150 11.21 14.48 -7.41
N ILE A 151 11.17 13.17 -7.43
CA ILE A 151 10.31 12.40 -8.33
C ILE A 151 9.20 11.77 -7.51
N ASN A 152 7.97 12.07 -7.85
CA ASN A 152 6.79 11.38 -7.35
C ASN A 152 6.27 10.46 -8.44
N SER A 153 6.08 9.19 -8.15
CA SER A 153 5.61 8.21 -9.12
C SER A 153 4.53 7.34 -8.53
N MET A 154 3.51 7.03 -9.34
CA MET A 154 2.49 6.04 -9.04
C MET A 154 2.79 4.77 -9.84
N ILE A 155 2.96 3.67 -9.16
CA ILE A 155 3.24 2.35 -9.73
C ILE A 155 1.94 1.56 -9.74
N LEU A 156 1.55 1.04 -10.90
CA LEU A 156 0.36 0.23 -11.11
C LEU A 156 0.77 -1.23 -11.33
N GLY A 157 -0.02 -2.14 -10.79
CA GLY A 157 0.15 -3.57 -11.01
C GLY A 157 -1.18 -4.30 -11.06
N THR A 158 -1.20 -5.41 -11.81
CA THR A 158 -2.33 -6.35 -11.83
C THR A 158 -2.11 -7.41 -10.78
N VAL A 159 -3.11 -7.68 -9.95
CA VAL A 159 -3.09 -8.79 -8.99
C VAL A 159 -3.29 -10.10 -9.74
N VAL A 160 -2.34 -11.01 -9.61
CA VAL A 160 -2.35 -12.30 -10.32
C VAL A 160 -2.57 -13.49 -9.39
N ALA A 161 -2.32 -13.34 -8.09
CA ALA A 161 -2.68 -14.33 -7.06
C ALA A 161 -2.95 -13.64 -5.72
N VAL A 162 -3.81 -14.25 -4.92
CA VAL A 162 -4.16 -13.79 -3.57
C VAL A 162 -3.95 -14.95 -2.60
N HIS A 163 -3.25 -14.68 -1.50
CA HIS A 163 -3.10 -15.60 -0.38
C HIS A 163 -3.82 -15.03 0.83
N ILE A 164 -4.60 -15.83 1.48
CA ILE A 164 -5.35 -15.47 2.69
C ILE A 164 -5.11 -16.57 3.71
N ASP A 165 -4.73 -16.19 4.92
CA ASP A 165 -4.65 -17.14 6.03
C ASP A 165 -6.07 -17.60 6.40
N ASP A 166 -6.29 -18.90 6.45
CA ASP A 166 -7.60 -19.47 6.82
C ASP A 166 -8.07 -19.00 8.20
N ALA A 167 -7.14 -18.68 9.10
CA ALA A 167 -7.44 -18.17 10.43
C ALA A 167 -8.22 -16.85 10.42
N ILE A 168 -8.12 -16.05 9.35
CA ILE A 168 -8.88 -14.79 9.24
C ILE A 168 -10.22 -14.95 8.51
N ILE A 169 -10.56 -16.16 8.06
CA ILE A 169 -11.83 -16.46 7.40
C ILE A 169 -12.84 -16.92 8.46
N VAL A 170 -13.98 -16.22 8.52
CA VAL A 170 -15.10 -16.56 9.42
C VAL A 170 -16.38 -16.54 8.58
N ASP A 171 -17.12 -17.63 8.61
CA ASP A 171 -18.38 -17.79 7.89
C ASP A 171 -18.30 -17.42 6.40
N GLY A 172 -17.18 -17.81 5.77
CA GLY A 172 -16.91 -17.57 4.34
C GLY A 172 -16.54 -16.12 4.00
N ARG A 173 -16.21 -15.30 5.01
CA ARG A 173 -15.80 -13.90 4.84
C ARG A 173 -14.46 -13.61 5.51
N VAL A 174 -13.70 -12.68 4.97
CA VAL A 174 -12.53 -12.14 5.67
C VAL A 174 -13.02 -11.30 6.86
N SER A 175 -12.67 -11.73 8.07
CA SER A 175 -12.99 -11.03 9.31
C SER A 175 -12.00 -9.87 9.53
N ILE A 176 -12.52 -8.65 9.63
CA ILE A 176 -11.70 -7.47 9.97
C ILE A 176 -11.14 -7.57 11.39
N GLU A 177 -11.89 -8.15 12.32
CA GLU A 177 -11.47 -8.37 13.71
C GLU A 177 -10.25 -9.28 13.82
N ARG A 178 -10.11 -10.25 12.88
CA ARG A 178 -8.96 -11.16 12.81
C ARG A 178 -7.85 -10.63 11.92
N LEU A 179 -8.18 -9.99 10.81
CA LEU A 179 -7.22 -9.37 9.91
C LEU A 179 -6.48 -8.21 10.58
N ARG A 180 -7.17 -7.35 11.31
CA ARG A 180 -6.65 -6.20 12.05
C ARG A 180 -5.68 -5.34 11.24
N PRO A 181 -6.05 -4.91 10.03
CA PRO A 181 -5.11 -4.25 9.13
C PRO A 181 -4.66 -2.91 9.71
N VAL A 182 -3.38 -2.60 9.47
CA VAL A 182 -2.80 -1.31 9.86
C VAL A 182 -3.13 -0.26 8.82
N GLY A 183 -3.59 0.91 9.26
CA GLY A 183 -3.81 2.10 8.45
C GLY A 183 -2.93 3.26 8.90
N ARG A 184 -2.41 4.03 7.95
CA ARG A 184 -1.71 5.28 8.23
C ARG A 184 -2.71 6.41 8.42
N LEU A 185 -2.53 7.16 9.50
CA LEU A 185 -3.23 8.41 9.77
C LEU A 185 -2.39 9.63 9.36
N GLY A 186 -2.71 10.78 9.89
CA GLY A 186 -1.89 11.98 9.74
C GLY A 186 -0.62 11.94 10.59
N TYR A 187 0.32 12.82 10.29
CA TYR A 187 1.56 13.04 11.06
C TYR A 187 2.37 11.74 11.25
N ARG A 188 2.47 11.24 12.48
CA ARG A 188 3.16 9.97 12.81
C ARG A 188 2.21 8.88 13.28
N ASP A 189 0.89 9.11 13.17
CA ASP A 189 -0.12 8.25 13.77
C ASP A 189 -0.51 7.09 12.86
N TYR A 190 -0.89 5.99 13.47
CA TYR A 190 -1.40 4.78 12.85
C TYR A 190 -2.70 4.35 13.53
N ALA A 191 -3.52 3.63 12.82
CA ALA A 191 -4.69 2.94 13.36
C ALA A 191 -4.58 1.46 13.05
N VAL A 192 -5.14 0.65 13.94
CA VAL A 192 -5.47 -0.76 13.65
C VAL A 192 -6.98 -0.84 13.54
N VAL A 193 -7.47 -1.35 12.43
CA VAL A 193 -8.92 -1.51 12.25
C VAL A 193 -9.34 -2.77 13.00
N HIS A 194 -10.19 -2.59 14.03
CA HIS A 194 -10.64 -3.67 14.91
C HIS A 194 -12.05 -4.17 14.58
N ASP A 195 -12.89 -3.28 14.04
CA ASP A 195 -14.28 -3.57 13.75
C ASP A 195 -14.77 -2.84 12.50
N GLY A 196 -15.93 -3.21 12.03
CA GLY A 196 -16.65 -2.58 10.94
C GLY A 196 -18.14 -2.77 11.12
N PHE A 197 -18.93 -1.99 10.41
CA PHE A 197 -20.38 -2.13 10.40
C PHE A 197 -20.90 -2.27 8.97
N ALA A 198 -21.93 -3.09 8.81
CA ALA A 198 -22.65 -3.20 7.55
C ALA A 198 -23.68 -2.09 7.43
N LYS A 199 -23.76 -1.48 6.26
CA LYS A 199 -24.83 -0.56 5.90
C LYS A 199 -25.46 -1.00 4.58
N GLU A 200 -26.76 -1.26 4.61
CA GLU A 200 -27.48 -1.57 3.38
C GLU A 200 -27.58 -0.33 2.50
N VAL A 201 -27.27 -0.53 1.22
CA VAL A 201 -27.54 0.49 0.20
C VAL A 201 -28.99 0.36 -0.21
N VAL A 202 -29.82 1.32 0.17
CA VAL A 202 -31.23 1.38 -0.28
C VAL A 202 -31.21 1.57 -1.81
N ALA A 203 -31.67 0.57 -2.54
CA ALA A 203 -31.84 0.68 -3.98
C ALA A 203 -32.75 1.88 -4.29
N ARG A 204 -32.27 2.83 -5.08
CA ARG A 204 -33.15 3.89 -5.59
C ARG A 204 -34.26 3.24 -6.40
N PRO A 205 -35.56 3.58 -6.15
CA PRO A 205 -36.60 3.13 -7.04
C PRO A 205 -36.27 3.60 -8.47
N PRO A 206 -36.55 2.81 -9.50
CA PRO A 206 -36.28 3.18 -10.87
C PRO A 206 -36.92 4.54 -11.14
N LEU A 207 -36.10 5.47 -11.72
CA LEU A 207 -36.62 6.76 -12.17
C LEU A 207 -37.79 6.49 -13.11
N ARG A 208 -39.01 6.88 -12.72
CA ARG A 208 -40.12 6.93 -13.65
C ARG A 208 -39.79 8.02 -14.67
N ILE A 209 -39.31 7.63 -15.81
CA ILE A 209 -39.28 8.52 -16.97
C ILE A 209 -40.75 8.75 -17.30
N GLY A 210 -41.27 9.93 -16.90
CA GLY A 210 -42.58 10.34 -17.29
C GLY A 210 -42.66 10.33 -18.80
N SER A 211 -43.60 9.59 -19.35
CA SER A 211 -43.95 9.71 -20.79
C SER A 211 -44.35 11.16 -20.99
N LEU A 212 -43.49 11.91 -21.70
CA LEU A 212 -43.89 13.18 -22.32
C LEU A 212 -44.97 12.81 -23.33
N GLY A 213 -46.26 13.07 -22.99
CA GLY A 213 -47.37 13.07 -23.91
C GLY A 213 -47.42 14.33 -24.75
#